data_48231897ad08b0cb03ee233adedcf5f8
#
_entry.id   48231897ad08b0cb03ee233adedcf5f8
#
_cell.length_a   1.000
_cell.length_b   1.000
_cell.length_c   1.000
_cell.angle_alpha   90.00
_cell.angle_beta   90.00
_cell.angle_gamma   90.00
#
_symmetry.space_group_name_H-M   'P 1'
#
loop_
_entity.id
_entity.type
_entity.pdbx_description
1 polymer ?
#
loop_
_entity_poly.entity_id
_entity_poly.type
_entity_poly.pdbx_seq_one_letter_code
_entity_poly.pdbx_strand_id
1 'polypeptide(L)'
;NRPSFFQLRSTLSYNNRFIYEGGNPLLTPETNHDLQFTALYKWVQFGLNYQYRRNAIAFMTKEYEDNPDVVIFTTGNFKRMQYLTASAHLSPTVGIWKPELGIYFAQPFFKVTNQGSSKNMNRGSIYLFLQNSLQLPDEWILSLDADYQSEGNFGAMLQRSYWGIDAGIRKTFFNKRLTLGLQANDLWNSRYGSFMLFGPRLTYTKKANPDSR
;
A
#
# COMPACT_ATOMS: atom_id res chain seq x y z
N ASN A 1 -6.48 1.12 -20.26
CA ASN A 1 -5.13 0.56 -20.09
C ASN A 1 -5.02 -0.78 -20.82
N ARG A 2 -3.90 -1.01 -21.48
CA ARG A 2 -3.58 -2.31 -22.11
C ARG A 2 -2.69 -3.12 -21.18
N PRO A 3 -2.79 -4.46 -21.17
CA PRO A 3 -1.86 -5.30 -20.43
C PRO A 3 -0.42 -5.07 -20.89
N SER A 4 0.53 -5.12 -19.96
CA SER A 4 1.95 -5.06 -20.28
C SER A 4 2.46 -6.39 -20.86
N PHE A 5 3.62 -6.35 -21.51
CA PHE A 5 4.25 -7.56 -22.04
C PHE A 5 4.48 -8.62 -20.96
N PHE A 6 4.94 -8.21 -19.77
CA PHE A 6 5.14 -9.12 -18.64
C PHE A 6 3.84 -9.79 -18.16
N GLN A 7 2.72 -9.06 -18.22
CA GLN A 7 1.42 -9.61 -17.85
C GLN A 7 0.89 -10.61 -18.90
N LEU A 8 1.30 -10.46 -20.15
CA LEU A 8 0.87 -11.33 -21.27
C LEU A 8 1.79 -12.52 -21.50
N ARG A 9 2.93 -12.62 -20.82
CA ARG A 9 3.86 -13.75 -21.01
C ARG A 9 3.18 -15.08 -20.68
N SER A 10 3.48 -16.13 -21.46
CA SER A 10 2.99 -17.49 -21.21
C SER A 10 3.94 -18.32 -20.35
N THR A 11 5.17 -17.83 -20.11
CA THR A 11 6.19 -18.55 -19.38
C THR A 11 5.95 -18.48 -17.87
N LEU A 12 6.14 -19.61 -17.18
CA LEU A 12 6.16 -19.70 -15.75
C LEU A 12 7.60 -19.57 -15.23
N SER A 13 7.80 -18.73 -14.22
CA SER A 13 9.04 -18.61 -13.49
C SER A 13 8.92 -19.38 -12.17
N TYR A 14 9.90 -20.18 -11.86
CA TYR A 14 10.00 -20.89 -10.59
C TYR A 14 10.45 -19.91 -9.49
N ASN A 15 9.68 -19.77 -8.45
CA ASN A 15 10.03 -18.95 -7.30
C ASN A 15 10.49 -19.84 -6.13
N ASN A 16 9.71 -20.86 -5.83
CA ASN A 16 10.05 -21.93 -4.90
C ASN A 16 9.15 -23.17 -5.16
N ARG A 17 9.33 -24.25 -4.41
CA ARG A 17 8.62 -25.52 -4.64
C ARG A 17 7.09 -25.44 -4.55
N PHE A 18 6.54 -24.36 -3.97
CA PHE A 18 5.10 -24.17 -3.80
C PHE A 18 4.55 -22.99 -4.63
N ILE A 19 5.44 -22.17 -5.20
CA ILE A 19 5.05 -20.92 -5.83
C ILE A 19 5.73 -20.78 -7.19
N TYR A 20 4.90 -20.66 -8.21
CA TYR A 20 5.31 -20.25 -9.55
C TYR A 20 4.72 -18.86 -9.83
N GLU A 21 5.32 -18.15 -10.74
CA GLU A 21 4.86 -16.85 -11.17
C GLU A 21 4.78 -16.80 -12.69
N GLY A 22 3.68 -16.29 -13.22
CA GLY A 22 3.46 -16.22 -14.66
C GLY A 22 2.53 -15.12 -15.08
N GLY A 23 2.55 -14.79 -16.35
CA GLY A 23 1.56 -13.90 -16.94
C GLY A 23 0.29 -14.65 -17.34
N ASN A 24 -0.59 -13.94 -18.05
CA ASN A 24 -1.82 -14.46 -18.62
C ASN A 24 -2.01 -13.89 -20.03
N PRO A 25 -1.75 -14.68 -21.08
CA PRO A 25 -1.92 -14.24 -22.47
C PRO A 25 -3.36 -13.87 -22.85
N LEU A 26 -4.34 -14.32 -22.07
CA LEU A 26 -5.77 -14.08 -22.30
C LEU A 26 -6.27 -12.76 -21.71
N LEU A 27 -5.37 -11.93 -21.16
CA LEU A 27 -5.77 -10.63 -20.63
C LEU A 27 -6.30 -9.72 -21.72
N THR A 28 -7.40 -9.08 -21.40
CA THR A 28 -8.04 -8.08 -22.24
C THR A 28 -7.86 -6.69 -21.62
N PRO A 29 -7.91 -5.63 -22.45
CA PRO A 29 -7.75 -4.26 -21.94
C PRO A 29 -8.79 -3.88 -20.89
N GLU A 30 -8.36 -3.11 -19.90
CA GLU A 30 -9.24 -2.50 -18.89
C GLU A 30 -9.63 -1.08 -19.24
N THR A 31 -10.80 -0.66 -18.78
CA THR A 31 -11.29 0.72 -18.88
C THR A 31 -11.41 1.30 -17.48
N ASN A 32 -10.82 2.48 -17.27
CA ASN A 32 -10.88 3.22 -16.01
C ASN A 32 -11.70 4.50 -16.18
N HIS A 33 -12.52 4.78 -15.17
CA HIS A 33 -13.20 6.05 -14.99
C HIS A 33 -12.85 6.54 -13.59
N ASP A 34 -12.29 7.74 -13.53
CA ASP A 34 -11.85 8.36 -12.29
C ASP A 34 -12.60 9.68 -12.11
N LEU A 35 -13.20 9.87 -10.93
CA LEU A 35 -13.80 11.13 -10.51
C LEU A 35 -13.03 11.60 -9.29
N GLN A 36 -12.37 12.73 -9.42
CA GLN A 36 -11.55 13.31 -8.36
C GLN A 36 -12.04 14.70 -7.98
N PHE A 37 -12.11 14.92 -6.67
CA PHE A 37 -12.33 16.23 -6.07
C PHE A 37 -11.16 16.53 -5.12
N THR A 38 -10.63 17.74 -5.20
CA THR A 38 -9.58 18.24 -4.30
C THR A 38 -9.96 19.63 -3.83
N ALA A 39 -9.88 19.85 -2.52
CA ALA A 39 -10.05 21.15 -1.91
C ALA A 39 -8.81 21.51 -1.10
N LEU A 40 -8.35 22.74 -1.24
CA LEU A 40 -7.22 23.29 -0.51
C LEU A 40 -7.63 24.57 0.19
N TYR A 41 -7.41 24.61 1.51
CA TYR A 41 -7.66 25.81 2.28
C TYR A 41 -6.54 26.00 3.31
N LYS A 42 -5.73 27.05 3.12
CA LYS A 42 -4.57 27.33 3.97
C LYS A 42 -3.65 26.10 4.08
N TRP A 43 -3.57 25.52 5.26
CA TRP A 43 -2.74 24.37 5.60
C TRP A 43 -3.54 23.06 5.61
N VAL A 44 -4.77 23.05 5.08
CA VAL A 44 -5.64 21.87 4.99
C VAL A 44 -5.85 21.52 3.53
N GLN A 45 -5.57 20.28 3.18
CA GLN A 45 -5.93 19.70 1.90
C GLN A 45 -6.88 18.52 2.12
N PHE A 46 -7.95 18.50 1.37
CA PHE A 46 -8.91 17.39 1.34
C PHE A 46 -8.99 16.82 -0.07
N GLY A 47 -9.02 15.51 -0.17
CA GLY A 47 -9.18 14.78 -1.43
C GLY A 47 -10.26 13.71 -1.32
N LEU A 48 -11.06 13.60 -2.38
CA LEU A 48 -12.02 12.51 -2.57
C LEU A 48 -11.84 11.97 -3.98
N ASN A 49 -11.69 10.66 -4.11
CA ASN A 49 -11.57 10.03 -5.41
C ASN A 49 -12.44 8.78 -5.47
N TYR A 50 -13.22 8.68 -6.55
CA TYR A 50 -13.96 7.47 -6.88
C TYR A 50 -13.43 6.91 -8.20
N GLN A 51 -12.96 5.67 -8.17
CA GLN A 51 -12.46 4.96 -9.32
C GLN A 51 -13.37 3.79 -9.66
N TYR A 52 -13.82 3.74 -10.90
CA TYR A 52 -14.54 2.61 -11.48
C TYR A 52 -13.69 1.97 -12.57
N ARG A 53 -13.31 0.71 -12.37
CA ARG A 53 -12.53 -0.07 -13.32
C ARG A 53 -13.39 -1.20 -13.88
N ARG A 54 -13.60 -1.17 -15.19
CA ARG A 54 -14.25 -2.25 -15.93
C ARG A 54 -13.19 -3.15 -16.52
N ASN A 55 -13.39 -4.47 -16.41
CA ASN A 55 -12.45 -5.46 -16.89
C ASN A 55 -11.06 -5.31 -16.27
N ALA A 56 -11.04 -4.98 -14.98
CA ALA A 56 -9.85 -4.58 -14.23
C ALA A 56 -8.80 -5.69 -14.23
N ILE A 57 -7.56 -5.34 -14.55
CA ILE A 57 -6.43 -6.25 -14.45
C ILE A 57 -5.88 -6.20 -13.03
N ALA A 58 -5.90 -7.34 -12.33
CA ALA A 58 -5.36 -7.44 -10.99
C ALA A 58 -4.73 -8.80 -10.71
N PHE A 59 -3.90 -8.86 -9.68
CA PHE A 59 -3.27 -10.11 -9.24
C PHE A 59 -4.30 -11.11 -8.76
N MET A 60 -4.10 -12.35 -9.11
CA MET A 60 -4.85 -13.51 -8.65
C MET A 60 -3.93 -14.71 -8.50
N THR A 61 -4.45 -15.74 -7.84
CA THR A 61 -3.78 -17.04 -7.76
C THR A 61 -4.55 -18.07 -8.56
N LYS A 62 -3.83 -19.02 -9.17
CA LYS A 62 -4.38 -20.24 -9.77
C LYS A 62 -3.70 -21.45 -9.19
N GLU A 63 -4.38 -22.57 -9.12
CA GLU A 63 -3.76 -23.87 -8.86
C GLU A 63 -2.95 -24.30 -10.10
N TYR A 64 -1.82 -24.94 -9.87
CA TYR A 64 -1.07 -25.58 -10.93
C TYR A 64 -1.71 -26.94 -11.25
N GLU A 65 -2.09 -27.17 -12.50
CA GLU A 65 -2.86 -28.35 -12.89
C GLU A 65 -2.17 -29.67 -12.56
N ASP A 66 -0.83 -29.72 -12.70
CA ASP A 66 -0.03 -30.92 -12.45
C ASP A 66 0.23 -31.19 -10.97
N ASN A 67 0.06 -30.18 -10.11
CA ASN A 67 0.31 -30.31 -8.67
C ASN A 67 -0.53 -29.29 -7.86
N PRO A 68 -1.60 -29.74 -7.18
CA PRO A 68 -2.49 -28.88 -6.40
C PRO A 68 -1.84 -28.16 -5.22
N ASP A 69 -0.66 -28.61 -4.75
CA ASP A 69 0.11 -27.97 -3.69
C ASP A 69 0.90 -26.73 -4.20
N VAL A 70 0.93 -26.54 -5.52
CA VAL A 70 1.61 -25.41 -6.16
C VAL A 70 0.60 -24.33 -6.55
N VAL A 71 0.91 -23.10 -6.17
CA VAL A 71 0.13 -21.92 -6.51
C VAL A 71 0.86 -21.09 -7.56
N ILE A 72 0.15 -20.75 -8.62
CA ILE A 72 0.65 -19.80 -9.62
C ILE A 72 0.16 -18.39 -9.26
N PHE A 73 1.07 -17.47 -9.01
CA PHE A 73 0.77 -16.04 -8.98
C PHE A 73 0.69 -15.51 -10.42
N THR A 74 -0.45 -14.96 -10.75
CA THR A 74 -0.72 -14.44 -12.09
C THR A 74 -1.62 -13.21 -12.04
N THR A 75 -2.01 -12.70 -13.20
CA THR A 75 -2.98 -11.63 -13.34
C THR A 75 -4.22 -12.12 -14.07
N GLY A 76 -5.37 -11.55 -13.74
CA GLY A 76 -6.63 -11.85 -14.39
C GLY A 76 -7.49 -10.61 -14.57
N ASN A 77 -8.50 -10.71 -15.47
CA ASN A 77 -9.49 -9.66 -15.61
C ASN A 77 -10.65 -9.88 -14.64
N PHE A 78 -10.94 -8.87 -13.85
CA PHE A 78 -12.10 -8.81 -12.97
C PHE A 78 -13.17 -7.92 -13.60
N LYS A 79 -14.39 -8.40 -13.68
CA LYS A 79 -15.49 -7.72 -14.39
C LYS A 79 -15.68 -6.28 -13.95
N ARG A 80 -15.60 -6.01 -12.64
CA ARG A 80 -15.71 -4.68 -12.04
C ARG A 80 -14.91 -4.61 -10.75
N MET A 81 -14.15 -3.52 -10.59
CA MET A 81 -13.52 -3.14 -9.33
C MET A 81 -13.79 -1.65 -9.11
N GLN A 82 -14.20 -1.32 -7.91
CA GLN A 82 -14.50 0.07 -7.54
C GLN A 82 -13.74 0.41 -6.27
N TYR A 83 -13.30 1.64 -6.17
CA TYR A 83 -12.61 2.18 -5.01
C TYR A 83 -13.15 3.58 -4.72
N LEU A 84 -13.47 3.82 -3.47
CA LEU A 84 -13.67 5.14 -2.92
C LEU A 84 -12.50 5.44 -2.01
N THR A 85 -11.79 6.53 -2.25
CA THR A 85 -10.72 6.99 -1.37
C THR A 85 -11.01 8.41 -0.90
N ALA A 86 -10.79 8.67 0.38
CA ALA A 86 -10.85 9.99 0.97
C ALA A 86 -9.54 10.27 1.68
N SER A 87 -9.04 11.49 1.58
CA SER A 87 -7.82 11.90 2.24
C SER A 87 -7.97 13.29 2.87
N ALA A 88 -7.32 13.48 3.99
CA ALA A 88 -7.12 14.79 4.60
C ALA A 88 -5.64 14.92 4.96
N HIS A 89 -5.05 16.04 4.62
CA HIS A 89 -3.68 16.40 4.97
C HIS A 89 -3.65 17.77 5.60
N LEU A 90 -3.00 17.86 6.76
CA LEU A 90 -2.89 19.08 7.56
C LEU A 90 -1.41 19.36 7.82
N SER A 91 -0.95 20.55 7.49
CA SER A 91 0.46 20.96 7.66
C SER A 91 0.58 22.39 8.21
N PRO A 92 0.05 22.67 9.43
CA PRO A 92 0.18 23.98 10.03
C PRO A 92 1.63 24.26 10.45
N THR A 93 1.96 25.54 10.59
CA THR A 93 3.20 25.97 11.23
C THR A 93 2.85 26.72 12.52
N VAL A 94 3.29 26.20 13.67
CA VAL A 94 3.01 26.76 14.98
C VAL A 94 4.34 27.11 15.68
N GLY A 95 4.84 28.32 15.39
CA GLY A 95 6.15 28.74 15.88
C GLY A 95 7.28 27.83 15.40
N ILE A 96 7.96 27.20 16.35
CA ILE A 96 9.06 26.23 16.06
C ILE A 96 8.55 24.84 15.67
N TRP A 97 7.28 24.55 15.86
CA TRP A 97 6.67 23.25 15.60
C TRP A 97 5.98 23.22 14.23
N LYS A 98 6.34 22.24 13.42
CA LYS A 98 5.79 22.00 12.08
C LYS A 98 5.26 20.56 12.00
N PRO A 99 4.03 20.33 12.48
CA PRO A 99 3.41 19.01 12.33
C PRO A 99 2.84 18.81 10.93
N GLU A 100 2.86 17.57 10.47
CA GLU A 100 2.10 17.11 9.32
C GLU A 100 1.26 15.90 9.73
N LEU A 101 -0.04 15.99 9.54
CA LEU A 101 -0.98 14.90 9.79
C LEU A 101 -1.64 14.51 8.48
N GLY A 102 -1.57 13.23 8.13
CA GLY A 102 -2.30 12.66 7.00
C GLY A 102 -3.24 11.55 7.43
N ILE A 103 -4.44 11.58 6.87
CA ILE A 103 -5.47 10.56 7.03
C ILE A 103 -5.88 10.11 5.64
N TYR A 104 -5.79 8.81 5.37
CA TYR A 104 -6.22 8.19 4.12
C TYR A 104 -7.20 7.07 4.44
N PHE A 105 -8.36 7.15 3.85
CA PHE A 105 -9.36 6.09 3.89
C PHE A 105 -9.53 5.52 2.50
N ALA A 106 -9.52 4.19 2.38
CA ALA A 106 -9.77 3.47 1.13
C ALA A 106 -10.84 2.41 1.34
N GLN A 107 -11.90 2.47 0.55
CA GLN A 107 -13.00 1.51 0.55
C GLN A 107 -13.08 0.83 -0.82
N PRO A 108 -12.62 -0.42 -0.94
CA PRO A 108 -12.84 -1.22 -2.14
C PRO A 108 -14.27 -1.79 -2.18
N PHE A 109 -14.79 -1.97 -3.40
CA PHE A 109 -16.06 -2.64 -3.66
C PHE A 109 -15.88 -3.59 -4.83
N PHE A 110 -15.53 -4.84 -4.56
CA PHE A 110 -15.48 -5.86 -5.59
C PHE A 110 -15.54 -7.27 -5.01
N LYS A 111 -15.75 -8.23 -5.90
CA LYS A 111 -15.82 -9.64 -5.59
C LYS A 111 -14.78 -10.38 -6.42
N VAL A 112 -13.93 -11.14 -5.75
CA VAL A 112 -13.04 -12.09 -6.40
C VAL A 112 -13.80 -13.40 -6.57
N THR A 113 -13.82 -13.89 -7.81
CA THR A 113 -14.32 -15.25 -8.11
C THR A 113 -13.18 -16.02 -8.75
N ASN A 114 -12.81 -17.13 -8.16
CA ASN A 114 -11.71 -17.97 -8.60
C ASN A 114 -12.10 -19.44 -8.46
N GLN A 115 -12.10 -20.19 -9.55
CA GLN A 115 -12.38 -21.64 -9.62
C GLN A 115 -13.62 -22.06 -8.80
N GLY A 116 -14.75 -21.35 -8.94
CA GLY A 116 -15.99 -21.64 -8.24
C GLY A 116 -16.09 -21.04 -6.82
N SER A 117 -15.02 -20.62 -6.21
CA SER A 117 -15.02 -19.88 -4.94
C SER A 117 -15.15 -18.38 -5.15
N SER A 118 -15.94 -17.74 -4.31
CA SER A 118 -16.13 -16.28 -4.36
C SER A 118 -15.94 -15.67 -2.98
N LYS A 119 -15.24 -14.52 -2.95
CA LYS A 119 -15.05 -13.74 -1.74
C LYS A 119 -15.24 -12.25 -2.01
N ASN A 120 -15.99 -11.58 -1.13
CA ASN A 120 -16.11 -10.14 -1.16
C ASN A 120 -14.83 -9.50 -0.61
N MET A 121 -14.29 -8.54 -1.37
CA MET A 121 -13.11 -7.76 -1.01
C MET A 121 -13.53 -6.31 -0.78
N ASN A 122 -14.33 -6.08 0.27
CA ASN A 122 -14.91 -4.78 0.63
C ASN A 122 -14.54 -4.33 2.03
N ARG A 123 -13.47 -4.86 2.59
CA ARG A 123 -12.96 -4.35 3.84
C ARG A 123 -12.14 -3.10 3.59
N GLY A 124 -12.68 -1.96 4.04
CA GLY A 124 -11.99 -0.68 3.97
C GLY A 124 -10.75 -0.65 4.86
N SER A 125 -9.84 0.28 4.57
CA SER A 125 -8.63 0.52 5.35
C SER A 125 -8.44 1.99 5.64
N ILE A 126 -7.77 2.28 6.75
CA ILE A 126 -7.35 3.62 7.15
C ILE A 126 -5.83 3.59 7.30
N TYR A 127 -5.17 4.57 6.70
CA TYR A 127 -3.77 4.87 6.95
C TYR A 127 -3.67 6.25 7.59
N LEU A 128 -2.97 6.32 8.72
CA LEU A 128 -2.70 7.55 9.46
C LEU A 128 -1.19 7.75 9.49
N PHE A 129 -0.74 8.97 9.30
CA PHE A 129 0.63 9.33 9.62
C PHE A 129 0.66 10.68 10.34
N LEU A 130 1.61 10.81 11.23
CA LEU A 130 1.94 12.03 11.94
C LEU A 130 3.45 12.22 11.85
N GLN A 131 3.87 13.29 11.21
CA GLN A 131 5.25 13.72 11.17
C GLN A 131 5.40 14.98 12.01
N ASN A 132 6.33 14.99 12.94
CA ASN A 132 6.59 16.14 13.79
C ASN A 132 8.01 16.63 13.59
N SER A 133 8.14 17.92 13.35
CA SER A 133 9.43 18.58 13.26
C SER A 133 9.45 19.79 14.20
N LEU A 134 10.38 19.77 15.15
CA LEU A 134 10.66 20.89 16.03
C LEU A 134 11.93 21.57 15.57
N GLN A 135 11.82 22.82 15.09
CA GLN A 135 12.93 23.65 14.67
C GLN A 135 13.40 24.50 15.84
N LEU A 136 14.41 24.02 16.55
CA LEU A 136 14.98 24.69 17.72
C LEU A 136 16.01 25.74 17.30
N PRO A 137 16.38 26.68 18.20
CA PRO A 137 17.51 27.60 17.99
C PRO A 137 18.79 26.87 17.61
N ASP A 138 19.74 27.57 17.05
CA ASP A 138 21.07 27.08 16.66
C ASP A 138 21.02 25.92 15.65
N GLU A 139 20.04 25.92 14.75
CA GLU A 139 19.93 24.94 13.64
C GLU A 139 19.75 23.48 14.10
N TRP A 140 19.14 23.26 15.27
CA TRP A 140 18.70 21.94 15.71
C TRP A 140 17.32 21.60 15.15
N ILE A 141 17.15 20.36 14.70
CA ILE A 141 15.83 19.82 14.33
C ILE A 141 15.66 18.49 15.03
N LEU A 142 14.55 18.36 15.74
CA LEU A 142 14.08 17.11 16.32
C LEU A 142 12.89 16.63 15.50
N SER A 143 12.84 15.34 15.20
CA SER A 143 11.68 14.70 14.56
C SER A 143 11.16 13.53 15.39
N LEU A 144 9.85 13.38 15.39
CA LEU A 144 9.15 12.21 15.94
C LEU A 144 7.99 11.90 15.01
N ASP A 145 8.09 10.79 14.30
CA ASP A 145 7.14 10.40 13.27
C ASP A 145 6.44 9.11 13.69
N ALA A 146 5.15 9.01 13.39
CA ALA A 146 4.36 7.83 13.68
C ALA A 146 3.45 7.51 12.50
N ASP A 147 3.25 6.23 12.22
CA ASP A 147 2.30 5.77 11.23
C ASP A 147 1.48 4.57 11.72
N TYR A 148 0.28 4.45 11.21
CA TYR A 148 -0.63 3.35 11.48
C TYR A 148 -1.40 2.99 10.22
N GLN A 149 -1.40 1.71 9.88
CA GLN A 149 -2.23 1.11 8.84
C GLN A 149 -3.21 0.14 9.48
N SER A 150 -4.50 0.34 9.26
CA SER A 150 -5.51 -0.65 9.66
C SER A 150 -5.51 -1.85 8.72
N GLU A 151 -6.07 -2.95 9.17
CA GLU A 151 -6.34 -4.08 8.29
C GLU A 151 -7.39 -3.72 7.24
N GLY A 152 -7.17 -4.14 5.98
CA GLY A 152 -8.10 -3.90 4.88
C GLY A 152 -7.73 -4.61 3.59
N ASN A 153 -8.63 -4.58 2.61
CA ASN A 153 -8.39 -5.20 1.31
C ASN A 153 -7.65 -4.25 0.38
N PHE A 154 -6.58 -4.77 -0.23
CA PHE A 154 -5.85 -4.14 -1.30
C PHE A 154 -5.84 -5.08 -2.51
N GLY A 155 -6.66 -4.79 -3.52
CA GLY A 155 -6.91 -5.77 -4.58
C GLY A 155 -7.49 -7.07 -4.01
N ALA A 156 -7.00 -8.20 -4.50
CA ALA A 156 -7.37 -9.54 -4.01
C ALA A 156 -6.62 -9.95 -2.72
N MET A 157 -5.89 -9.02 -2.10
CA MET A 157 -5.10 -9.25 -0.90
C MET A 157 -5.78 -8.64 0.31
N LEU A 158 -5.61 -9.28 1.47
CA LEU A 158 -5.88 -8.70 2.77
C LEU A 158 -4.54 -8.26 3.37
N GLN A 159 -4.37 -6.97 3.58
CA GLN A 159 -3.25 -6.43 4.33
C GLN A 159 -3.61 -6.41 5.81
N ARG A 160 -2.72 -6.90 6.66
CA ARG A 160 -2.86 -6.82 8.12
C ARG A 160 -2.44 -5.44 8.63
N SER A 161 -2.96 -5.08 9.79
CA SER A 161 -2.57 -3.84 10.45
C SER A 161 -1.11 -3.85 10.88
N TYR A 162 -0.49 -2.67 10.82
CA TYR A 162 0.82 -2.40 11.40
C TYR A 162 0.90 -0.94 11.86
N TRP A 163 1.92 -0.64 12.64
CA TRP A 163 2.24 0.72 13.07
C TRP A 163 3.75 0.87 13.23
N GLY A 164 4.23 2.09 13.30
CA GLY A 164 5.63 2.36 13.52
C GLY A 164 5.85 3.73 14.12
N ILE A 165 6.99 3.90 14.80
CA ILE A 165 7.44 5.17 15.33
C ILE A 165 8.92 5.33 15.03
N ASP A 166 9.26 6.50 14.49
CA ASP A 166 10.63 6.91 14.14
C ASP A 166 11.00 8.14 14.95
N ALA A 167 12.26 8.28 15.30
CA ALA A 167 12.79 9.49 15.93
C ALA A 167 14.09 9.93 15.27
N GLY A 168 14.30 11.23 15.19
CA GLY A 168 15.48 11.79 14.59
C GLY A 168 15.96 13.07 15.29
N ILE A 169 17.25 13.29 15.20
CA ILE A 169 17.89 14.55 15.60
C ILE A 169 18.88 14.96 14.53
N ARG A 170 18.85 16.22 14.15
CA ARG A 170 19.74 16.80 13.16
C ARG A 170 20.26 18.15 13.65
N LYS A 171 21.55 18.39 13.43
CA LYS A 171 22.22 19.65 13.69
C LYS A 171 22.99 20.12 12.47
N THR A 172 22.85 21.38 12.14
CA THR A 172 23.60 22.01 11.07
C THR A 172 24.65 22.98 11.67
N PHE A 173 25.83 22.96 11.09
CA PHE A 173 27.03 23.67 11.57
C PHE A 173 27.64 24.54 10.46
N PHE A 174 28.52 25.47 10.86
CA PHE A 174 29.35 26.24 9.95
C PHE A 174 28.58 26.97 8.84
N ASN A 175 27.55 27.72 9.22
CA ASN A 175 26.69 28.44 8.26
C ASN A 175 26.15 27.53 7.16
N LYS A 176 25.60 26.38 7.55
CA LYS A 176 25.00 25.35 6.67
C LYS A 176 25.97 24.56 5.80
N ARG A 177 27.27 24.55 6.13
CA ARG A 177 28.25 23.76 5.38
C ARG A 177 28.37 22.30 5.81
N LEU A 178 27.97 21.99 7.05
CA LEU A 178 27.98 20.62 7.57
C LEU A 178 26.66 20.32 8.27
N THR A 179 26.04 19.23 7.94
CA THR A 179 24.86 18.72 8.64
C THR A 179 25.14 17.32 9.14
N LEU A 180 24.94 17.09 10.43
CA LEU A 180 24.99 15.79 11.07
C LEU A 180 23.59 15.39 11.50
N GLY A 181 23.23 14.16 11.28
CA GLY A 181 21.92 13.61 11.68
C GLY A 181 22.05 12.19 12.21
N LEU A 182 21.24 11.89 13.21
CA LEU A 182 21.01 10.56 13.73
C LEU A 182 19.52 10.26 13.59
N GLN A 183 19.17 9.09 13.04
CA GLN A 183 17.80 8.65 12.89
C GLN A 183 17.66 7.21 13.38
N ALA A 184 16.63 6.94 14.13
CA ALA A 184 16.21 5.62 14.57
C ALA A 184 14.83 5.32 13.98
N ASN A 185 14.76 4.30 13.16
CA ASN A 185 13.53 3.89 12.48
C ASN A 185 12.93 2.68 13.20
N ASP A 186 11.60 2.64 13.22
CA ASP A 186 10.82 1.55 13.80
C ASP A 186 11.31 1.15 15.21
N LEU A 187 11.28 2.12 16.13
CA LEU A 187 11.84 2.00 17.48
C LEU A 187 11.37 0.75 18.23
N TRP A 188 10.17 0.28 17.97
CA TRP A 188 9.57 -0.90 18.62
C TRP A 188 9.56 -2.14 17.74
N ASN A 189 10.15 -2.07 16.51
CA ASN A 189 10.16 -3.18 15.56
C ASN A 189 8.72 -3.71 15.30
N SER A 190 7.80 -2.80 15.02
CA SER A 190 6.35 -3.05 14.91
C SER A 190 5.79 -2.96 13.47
N ARG A 191 6.58 -2.51 12.48
CA ARG A 191 6.19 -2.43 11.07
C ARG A 191 6.22 -3.78 10.37
N TYR A 192 5.50 -4.76 10.88
CA TYR A 192 5.38 -6.07 10.25
C TYR A 192 4.27 -6.06 9.19
N GLY A 193 4.63 -5.78 7.96
CA GLY A 193 3.70 -5.93 6.84
C GLY A 193 3.42 -7.41 6.59
N SER A 194 2.18 -7.86 6.74
CA SER A 194 1.77 -9.16 6.29
C SER A 194 0.58 -9.08 5.34
N PHE A 195 0.67 -9.82 4.24
CA PHE A 195 -0.37 -9.92 3.24
C PHE A 195 -0.90 -11.34 3.18
N MET A 196 -2.21 -11.45 3.06
CA MET A 196 -2.89 -12.70 2.84
C MET A 196 -3.57 -12.67 1.48
N LEU A 197 -3.17 -13.57 0.59
CA LEU A 197 -3.79 -13.74 -0.73
C LEU A 197 -4.90 -14.78 -0.65
N PHE A 198 -6.03 -14.45 -1.25
CA PHE A 198 -7.14 -15.37 -1.36
C PHE A 198 -6.95 -16.29 -2.57
N GLY A 199 -6.79 -17.58 -2.31
CA GLY A 199 -6.77 -18.66 -3.30
C GLY A 199 -7.95 -19.62 -3.11
N PRO A 200 -8.23 -20.48 -4.12
CA PRO A 200 -9.38 -21.39 -4.04
C PRO A 200 -9.28 -22.42 -2.92
N ARG A 201 -8.11 -22.94 -2.62
CA ARG A 201 -7.84 -23.93 -1.56
C ARG A 201 -6.80 -23.48 -0.54
N LEU A 202 -5.91 -22.55 -0.93
CA LEU A 202 -4.78 -22.14 -0.11
C LEU A 202 -4.86 -20.63 0.16
N THR A 203 -4.60 -20.26 1.41
CA THR A 203 -4.36 -18.89 1.79
C THR A 203 -2.86 -18.69 1.96
N TYR A 204 -2.26 -17.88 1.10
CA TYR A 204 -0.83 -17.55 1.20
C TYR A 204 -0.63 -16.32 2.08
N THR A 205 0.20 -16.44 3.12
CA THR A 205 0.57 -15.32 3.99
C THR A 205 2.05 -15.02 3.81
N LYS A 206 2.37 -13.83 3.33
CA LYS A 206 3.75 -13.31 3.31
C LYS A 206 3.89 -12.31 4.46
N LYS A 207 4.82 -12.60 5.36
CA LYS A 207 5.29 -11.63 6.37
C LYS A 207 6.53 -10.95 5.79
N ALA A 208 6.49 -9.66 5.63
CA ALA A 208 7.67 -8.87 5.30
C ALA A 208 8.12 -8.19 6.60
N ASN A 209 9.31 -8.54 7.06
CA ASN A 209 10.01 -7.79 8.09
C ASN A 209 11.10 -7.01 7.35
N PRO A 210 10.94 -5.72 7.06
CA PRO A 210 12.06 -4.92 6.63
C PRO A 210 12.99 -4.80 7.83
N ASP A 211 14.05 -5.59 7.83
CA ASP A 211 15.14 -5.41 8.80
C ASP A 211 15.76 -4.03 8.51
N SER A 212 15.34 -3.05 9.29
CA SER A 212 15.74 -1.65 9.16
C SER A 212 16.82 -1.27 10.19
N ARG A 213 17.46 -2.24 10.82
CA ARG A 213 18.50 -2.03 11.82
C ARG A 213 19.89 -2.03 11.22
#